data_8c445de87cb71f5ff8e83d6b9b2efd4a
#
_entry.id   8c445de87cb71f5ff8e83d6b9b2efd4a
#
_cell.length_a   1.000
_cell.length_b   1.000
_cell.length_c   1.000
_cell.angle_alpha   90.00
_cell.angle_beta   90.00
_cell.angle_gamma   90.00
#
_symmetry.space_group_name_H-M   'P 1'
#
loop_
_entity.id
_entity.type
_entity.pdbx_description
1 polymer ?
#
loop_
_entity_poly.entity_id
_entity_poly.type
_entity_poly.pdbx_seq_one_letter_code
_entity_poly.pdbx_strand_id
1 'polypeptide(L)'
;MHNQDSLTAARYEYQSNSPFPHTVIEDFFDKLLVEEASTAFPLAGSDEWIHYSHFNEEKHGLTKLEAMPEIFREIIGYLNSESFVRSLEQLTGIPKLISDPTLQGGGLHQTKSGGHLNIHADFTVHPLKRNWRRRVNLLLYLNPNWSESYEGHLELW
;
A
#
# COMPACT_ATOMS: atom_id res chain seq x y z
N MET A 1 0.23 -18.08 1.09
CA MET A 1 -1.25 -18.02 1.25
C MET A 1 -1.59 -16.77 2.03
N HIS A 2 -2.79 -16.27 1.90
CA HIS A 2 -3.28 -15.07 2.60
C HIS A 2 -4.49 -15.47 3.46
N ASN A 3 -4.74 -14.70 4.51
CA ASN A 3 -5.81 -14.98 5.45
C ASN A 3 -7.05 -14.14 5.13
N GLN A 4 -7.97 -14.66 4.31
CA GLN A 4 -9.22 -13.95 3.97
C GLN A 4 -10.18 -13.82 5.16
N ASP A 5 -10.12 -14.73 6.13
CA ASP A 5 -10.96 -14.68 7.32
C ASP A 5 -10.64 -13.43 8.17
N SER A 6 -9.38 -12.98 8.15
CA SER A 6 -8.95 -11.75 8.81
C SER A 6 -9.67 -10.50 8.26
N LEU A 7 -9.91 -10.43 6.94
CA LEU A 7 -10.63 -9.29 6.34
C LEU A 7 -12.08 -9.24 6.84
N THR A 8 -12.74 -10.40 6.94
CA THR A 8 -14.13 -10.45 7.43
C THR A 8 -14.21 -10.05 8.91
N ALA A 9 -13.29 -10.52 9.73
CA ALA A 9 -13.22 -10.18 11.15
C ALA A 9 -12.95 -8.69 11.39
N ALA A 10 -12.13 -8.05 10.55
CA ALA A 10 -11.73 -6.66 10.68
C ALA A 10 -12.82 -5.65 10.29
N ARG A 11 -13.97 -6.08 9.74
CA ARG A 11 -15.01 -5.20 9.23
C ARG A 11 -15.57 -4.23 10.27
N TYR A 12 -15.87 -4.74 11.46
CA TYR A 12 -16.42 -3.90 12.52
C TYR A 12 -15.39 -2.87 12.99
N GLU A 13 -14.18 -3.29 13.20
CA GLU A 13 -13.07 -2.42 13.57
C GLU A 13 -12.85 -1.34 12.52
N TYR A 14 -12.77 -1.72 11.22
CA TYR A 14 -12.61 -0.77 10.13
C TYR A 14 -13.63 0.36 10.17
N GLN A 15 -14.90 0.03 10.42
CA GLN A 15 -15.98 1.03 10.41
C GLN A 15 -16.04 1.89 11.67
N SER A 16 -15.53 1.40 12.80
CA SER A 16 -15.62 2.07 14.10
C SER A 16 -14.37 2.86 14.48
N ASN A 17 -13.25 2.61 13.83
CA ASN A 17 -11.99 3.27 14.14
C ASN A 17 -12.02 4.77 13.78
N SER A 18 -11.32 5.55 14.59
CA SER A 18 -11.14 7.00 14.48
C SER A 18 -9.67 7.29 14.10
N PRO A 19 -9.38 8.36 13.36
CA PRO A 19 -10.25 9.50 12.99
C PRO A 19 -11.15 9.24 11.78
N PHE A 20 -10.93 8.21 11.01
CA PHE A 20 -11.74 7.78 9.88
C PHE A 20 -11.65 6.25 9.73
N PRO A 21 -12.52 5.61 8.93
CA PRO A 21 -12.51 4.16 8.79
C PRO A 21 -11.14 3.62 8.33
N HIS A 22 -10.53 2.80 9.17
CA HIS A 22 -9.26 2.11 8.89
C HIS A 22 -9.13 0.85 9.74
N THR A 23 -8.26 -0.04 9.35
CA THR A 23 -7.85 -1.20 10.16
C THR A 23 -6.45 -1.64 9.79
N VAL A 24 -5.77 -2.29 10.72
CA VAL A 24 -4.49 -2.97 10.51
C VAL A 24 -4.74 -4.47 10.56
N ILE A 25 -4.26 -5.19 9.57
CA ILE A 25 -4.38 -6.64 9.50
C ILE A 25 -2.98 -7.23 9.55
N GLU A 26 -2.65 -7.78 10.70
CA GLU A 26 -1.39 -8.48 10.91
C GLU A 26 -1.42 -9.86 10.24
N ASP A 27 -0.24 -10.36 9.85
CA ASP A 27 -0.05 -11.71 9.29
C ASP A 27 -1.01 -12.05 8.11
N PHE A 28 -1.34 -11.02 7.30
CA PHE A 28 -2.23 -11.22 6.15
C PHE A 28 -1.64 -12.15 5.10
N PHE A 29 -0.36 -11.99 4.80
CA PHE A 29 0.39 -12.90 3.94
C PHE A 29 1.18 -13.91 4.75
N ASP A 30 1.45 -15.06 4.13
CA ASP A 30 2.35 -16.06 4.67
C ASP A 30 3.73 -15.45 4.97
N LYS A 31 4.30 -15.81 6.12
CA LYS A 31 5.57 -15.25 6.59
C LYS A 31 6.72 -15.44 5.60
N LEU A 32 6.80 -16.61 4.95
CA LEU A 32 7.85 -16.89 3.98
C LEU A 32 7.73 -15.97 2.75
N LEU A 33 6.51 -15.68 2.31
CA LEU A 33 6.26 -14.75 1.20
C LEU A 33 6.72 -13.33 1.58
N VAL A 34 6.44 -12.88 2.79
CA VAL A 34 6.83 -11.54 3.28
C VAL A 34 8.35 -11.44 3.42
N GLU A 35 9.00 -12.48 3.93
CA GLU A 35 10.47 -12.55 4.06
C GLU A 35 11.15 -12.53 2.68
N GLU A 36 10.61 -13.28 1.72
CA GLU A 36 11.09 -13.27 0.34
C GLU A 36 10.91 -11.89 -0.30
N ALA A 37 9.73 -11.28 -0.18
CA ALA A 37 9.45 -9.95 -0.69
C ALA A 37 10.37 -8.90 -0.06
N SER A 38 10.58 -8.94 1.25
CA SER A 38 11.50 -8.04 1.95
C SER A 38 12.94 -8.20 1.46
N THR A 39 13.40 -9.44 1.23
CA THR A 39 14.74 -9.72 0.72
C THR A 39 14.92 -9.28 -0.74
N ALA A 40 13.89 -9.47 -1.56
CA ALA A 40 13.88 -9.09 -2.97
C ALA A 40 13.61 -7.59 -3.19
N PHE A 41 13.37 -6.81 -2.13
CA PHE A 41 13.03 -5.40 -2.28
C PHE A 41 14.18 -4.63 -2.95
N PRO A 42 13.94 -3.99 -4.11
CA PRO A 42 15.00 -3.35 -4.87
C PRO A 42 15.44 -2.05 -4.19
N LEU A 43 16.74 -1.86 -4.07
CA LEU A 43 17.29 -0.62 -3.52
C LEU A 43 17.03 0.54 -4.48
N ALA A 44 16.55 1.66 -3.95
CA ALA A 44 16.39 2.89 -4.71
C ALA A 44 17.75 3.42 -5.19
N GLY A 45 17.83 3.74 -6.48
CA GLY A 45 19.07 4.27 -7.09
C GLY A 45 19.24 3.94 -8.58
N SER A 46 18.36 3.10 -9.16
CA SER A 46 18.30 2.93 -10.61
C SER A 46 17.40 4.00 -11.26
N ASP A 47 17.54 4.18 -12.57
CA ASP A 47 16.76 5.14 -13.36
C ASP A 47 15.24 4.84 -13.38
N GLU A 48 14.84 3.65 -12.93
CA GLU A 48 13.42 3.26 -12.83
C GLU A 48 12.73 3.84 -11.58
N TRP A 49 13.51 4.27 -10.57
CA TRP A 49 12.97 4.90 -9.39
C TRP A 49 12.72 6.39 -9.61
N ILE A 50 11.56 6.85 -9.20
CA ILE A 50 11.23 8.27 -9.12
C ILE A 50 11.69 8.78 -7.77
N HIS A 51 12.54 9.81 -7.75
CA HIS A 51 12.90 10.52 -6.54
C HIS A 51 11.94 11.70 -6.35
N TYR A 52 11.11 11.61 -5.34
CA TYR A 52 10.24 12.71 -4.91
C TYR A 52 11.00 13.54 -3.89
N SER A 53 11.39 14.75 -4.26
CA SER A 53 12.16 15.67 -3.41
C SER A 53 11.55 17.05 -3.46
N HIS A 54 10.72 17.35 -2.48
CA HIS A 54 10.15 18.67 -2.28
C HIS A 54 9.67 18.85 -0.82
N PHE A 55 9.15 20.01 -0.49
CA PHE A 55 8.80 20.38 0.88
C PHE A 55 7.95 19.35 1.64
N ASN A 56 7.05 18.66 0.96
CA ASN A 56 6.14 17.70 1.61
C ASN A 56 6.69 16.28 1.67
N GLU A 57 7.65 15.93 0.83
CA GLU A 57 8.16 14.57 0.77
C GLU A 57 9.61 14.49 0.28
N GLU A 58 10.35 13.57 0.88
CA GLU A 58 11.68 13.13 0.47
C GLU A 58 11.67 11.60 0.49
N LYS A 59 11.32 10.99 -0.63
CA LYS A 59 11.15 9.52 -0.75
C LYS A 59 11.40 9.05 -2.17
N HIS A 60 11.44 7.74 -2.36
CA HIS A 60 11.56 7.10 -3.67
C HIS A 60 10.33 6.24 -3.94
N GLY A 61 9.90 6.19 -5.20
CA GLY A 61 8.81 5.33 -5.66
C GLY A 61 9.16 4.61 -6.95
N LEU A 62 8.83 3.33 -7.02
CA LEU A 62 8.91 2.52 -8.24
C LEU A 62 7.49 2.13 -8.63
N THR A 63 6.98 2.75 -9.69
CA THR A 63 5.58 2.61 -10.12
C THR A 63 5.41 1.72 -11.36
N LYS A 64 6.51 1.46 -12.09
CA LYS A 64 6.50 0.61 -13.26
C LYS A 64 6.52 -0.86 -12.86
N LEU A 65 5.42 -1.56 -13.08
CA LEU A 65 5.27 -2.97 -12.69
C LEU A 65 6.34 -3.86 -13.35
N GLU A 66 6.72 -3.56 -14.59
CA GLU A 66 7.71 -4.32 -15.36
C GLU A 66 9.13 -4.22 -14.77
N ALA A 67 9.42 -3.14 -14.04
CA ALA A 67 10.70 -2.93 -13.37
C ALA A 67 10.77 -3.56 -11.97
N MET A 68 9.64 -4.06 -11.47
CA MET A 68 9.59 -4.69 -10.15
C MET A 68 10.03 -6.16 -10.23
N PRO A 69 10.70 -6.70 -9.18
CA PRO A 69 10.89 -8.14 -9.03
C PRO A 69 9.59 -8.93 -9.14
N GLU A 70 9.68 -10.17 -9.59
CA GLU A 70 8.51 -11.02 -9.90
C GLU A 70 7.57 -11.17 -8.71
N ILE A 71 8.10 -11.38 -7.53
CA ILE A 71 7.31 -11.50 -6.29
C ILE A 71 6.39 -10.29 -6.05
N PHE A 72 6.82 -9.08 -6.39
CA PHE A 72 5.96 -7.88 -6.26
C PHE A 72 4.90 -7.83 -7.34
N ARG A 73 5.20 -8.30 -8.54
CA ARG A 73 4.18 -8.42 -9.60
C ARG A 73 3.08 -9.39 -9.20
N GLU A 74 3.44 -10.51 -8.55
CA GLU A 74 2.50 -11.50 -8.03
C GLU A 74 1.65 -10.93 -6.88
N ILE A 75 2.28 -10.30 -5.89
CA ILE A 75 1.59 -9.67 -4.75
C ILE A 75 0.63 -8.58 -5.26
N ILE A 76 1.09 -7.67 -6.11
CA ILE A 76 0.27 -6.60 -6.68
C ILE A 76 -0.85 -7.17 -7.56
N GLY A 77 -0.55 -8.19 -8.36
CA GLY A 77 -1.54 -8.90 -9.17
C GLY A 77 -2.65 -9.51 -8.32
N TYR A 78 -2.30 -10.16 -7.21
CA TYR A 78 -3.27 -10.66 -6.25
C TYR A 78 -4.11 -9.54 -5.62
N LEU A 79 -3.47 -8.46 -5.15
CA LEU A 79 -4.16 -7.31 -4.52
C LEU A 79 -5.07 -6.56 -5.51
N ASN A 80 -4.81 -6.64 -6.80
CA ASN A 80 -5.66 -6.11 -7.87
C ASN A 80 -6.69 -7.12 -8.40
N SER A 81 -6.68 -8.36 -7.91
CA SER A 81 -7.60 -9.40 -8.38
C SER A 81 -9.06 -9.09 -8.01
N GLU A 82 -9.99 -9.56 -8.83
CA GLU A 82 -11.41 -9.39 -8.57
C GLU A 82 -11.84 -10.01 -7.23
N SER A 83 -11.26 -11.15 -6.85
CA SER A 83 -11.53 -11.81 -5.58
C SER A 83 -11.12 -10.97 -4.39
N PHE A 84 -9.94 -10.36 -4.44
CA PHE A 84 -9.46 -9.49 -3.37
C PHE A 84 -10.27 -8.19 -3.30
N VAL A 85 -10.56 -7.56 -4.43
CA VAL A 85 -11.39 -6.35 -4.49
C VAL A 85 -12.79 -6.59 -3.90
N ARG A 86 -13.42 -7.74 -4.16
CA ARG A 86 -14.68 -8.14 -3.52
C ARG A 86 -14.54 -8.28 -1.99
N SER A 87 -13.42 -8.82 -1.51
CA SER A 87 -13.16 -8.89 -0.07
C SER A 87 -13.01 -7.50 0.55
N LEU A 88 -12.40 -6.54 -0.16
CA LEU A 88 -12.34 -5.13 0.26
C LEU A 88 -13.73 -4.49 0.27
N GLU A 89 -14.60 -4.79 -0.68
CA GLU A 89 -15.99 -4.31 -0.65
C GLU A 89 -16.73 -4.80 0.60
N GLN A 90 -16.52 -6.06 0.98
CA GLN A 90 -17.10 -6.64 2.20
C GLN A 90 -16.54 -5.99 3.47
N LEU A 91 -15.23 -5.78 3.53
CA LEU A 91 -14.55 -5.13 4.65
C LEU A 91 -15.04 -3.69 4.83
N THR A 92 -14.97 -2.91 3.76
CA THR A 92 -15.20 -1.46 3.81
C THR A 92 -16.68 -1.08 3.77
N GLY A 93 -17.54 -1.95 3.22
CA GLY A 93 -18.91 -1.63 2.90
C GLY A 93 -19.09 -0.70 1.69
N ILE A 94 -18.03 -0.44 0.93
CA ILE A 94 -18.06 0.41 -0.26
C ILE A 94 -18.32 -0.48 -1.48
N PRO A 95 -19.45 -0.36 -2.15
CA PRO A 95 -19.78 -1.18 -3.30
C PRO A 95 -19.07 -0.72 -4.58
N LYS A 96 -18.93 -1.62 -5.54
CA LYS A 96 -18.39 -1.37 -6.88
C LYS A 96 -16.97 -0.80 -6.87
N LEU A 97 -16.14 -1.30 -5.98
CA LEU A 97 -14.72 -1.04 -6.02
C LEU A 97 -14.10 -1.64 -7.28
N ILE A 98 -13.13 -0.94 -7.82
CA ILE A 98 -12.29 -1.39 -8.95
C ILE A 98 -10.84 -1.19 -8.59
N SER A 99 -10.00 -2.11 -9.03
CA SER A 99 -8.55 -1.93 -8.92
C SER A 99 -8.02 -0.93 -9.95
N ASP A 100 -6.89 -0.29 -9.64
CA ASP A 100 -6.16 0.54 -10.60
C ASP A 100 -4.91 -0.19 -11.10
N PRO A 101 -4.96 -0.82 -12.27
CA PRO A 101 -3.80 -1.53 -12.83
C PRO A 101 -2.65 -0.61 -13.25
N THR A 102 -2.89 0.71 -13.29
CA THR A 102 -1.85 1.69 -13.63
C THR A 102 -1.01 2.09 -12.43
N LEU A 103 -1.37 1.63 -11.24
CA LEU A 103 -0.69 1.94 -9.96
C LEU A 103 -0.46 3.45 -9.75
N GLN A 104 -1.41 4.29 -10.17
CA GLN A 104 -1.26 5.74 -10.05
C GLN A 104 -1.18 6.16 -8.57
N GLY A 105 -0.01 6.68 -8.17
CA GLY A 105 0.32 6.98 -6.76
C GLY A 105 0.55 5.76 -5.89
N GLY A 106 0.68 4.57 -6.49
CA GLY A 106 1.01 3.30 -5.83
C GLY A 106 2.35 2.75 -6.29
N GLY A 107 2.64 1.50 -5.95
CA GLY A 107 3.87 0.79 -6.28
C GLY A 107 4.74 0.51 -5.06
N LEU A 108 6.05 0.35 -5.27
CA LEU A 108 7.01 0.20 -4.18
C LEU A 108 7.48 1.58 -3.72
N HIS A 109 7.48 1.81 -2.43
CA HIS A 109 7.95 3.05 -1.84
C HIS A 109 9.09 2.80 -0.87
N GLN A 110 10.11 3.64 -0.90
CA GLN A 110 11.23 3.60 0.01
C GLN A 110 11.56 5.00 0.51
N THR A 111 11.61 5.15 1.82
CA THR A 111 12.12 6.35 2.49
C THR A 111 13.46 6.01 3.13
N LYS A 112 14.51 6.75 2.81
CA LYS A 112 15.85 6.59 3.38
C LYS A 112 15.98 7.42 4.67
N SER A 113 17.07 7.22 5.39
CA SER A 113 17.38 8.04 6.58
C SER A 113 17.34 9.53 6.23
N GLY A 114 16.62 10.31 7.03
CA GLY A 114 16.37 11.74 6.81
C GLY A 114 15.23 12.04 5.82
N GLY A 115 14.66 11.02 5.18
CA GLY A 115 13.50 11.19 4.32
C GLY A 115 12.21 11.33 5.12
N HIS A 116 11.18 11.87 4.48
CA HIS A 116 9.90 12.15 5.12
C HIS A 116 8.75 12.14 4.12
N LEU A 117 7.56 12.00 4.65
CA LEU A 117 6.30 12.25 3.95
C LEU A 117 5.38 12.96 4.95
N ASN A 118 5.21 14.27 4.78
CA ASN A 118 4.39 15.07 5.68
C ASN A 118 2.92 14.66 5.61
N ILE A 119 2.17 15.05 6.63
CA ILE A 119 0.72 14.85 6.68
C ILE A 119 0.09 15.48 5.44
N HIS A 120 -0.67 14.70 4.70
CA HIS A 120 -1.30 15.11 3.45
C HIS A 120 -2.59 14.33 3.22
N ALA A 121 -3.39 14.81 2.31
CA ALA A 121 -4.49 14.05 1.74
C ALA A 121 -4.10 13.56 0.34
N ASP A 122 -4.32 12.29 0.09
CA ASP A 122 -4.17 11.73 -1.26
C ASP A 122 -5.17 12.33 -2.26
N PHE A 123 -4.87 12.24 -3.55
CA PHE A 123 -5.81 12.68 -4.58
C PHE A 123 -7.12 11.90 -4.48
N THR A 124 -8.23 12.59 -4.62
CA THR A 124 -9.58 12.00 -4.60
C THR A 124 -10.08 11.61 -5.97
N VAL A 125 -9.61 12.29 -7.02
CA VAL A 125 -9.94 12.02 -8.43
C VAL A 125 -8.71 11.49 -9.12
N HIS A 126 -8.84 10.36 -9.80
CA HIS A 126 -7.74 9.76 -10.55
C HIS A 126 -7.20 10.72 -11.60
N PRO A 127 -5.88 11.01 -11.65
CA PRO A 127 -5.31 12.04 -12.53
C PRO A 127 -5.59 11.82 -14.01
N LEU A 128 -5.57 10.56 -14.48
CA LEU A 128 -5.76 10.19 -15.87
C LEU A 128 -7.20 9.76 -16.20
N LYS A 129 -7.92 9.22 -15.22
CA LYS A 129 -9.30 8.70 -15.38
C LYS A 129 -10.26 9.55 -14.56
N ARG A 130 -10.66 10.70 -15.07
CA ARG A 130 -11.41 11.75 -14.36
C ARG A 130 -12.75 11.31 -13.74
N ASN A 131 -13.33 10.21 -14.20
CA ASN A 131 -14.55 9.60 -13.64
C ASN A 131 -14.28 8.61 -12.51
N TRP A 132 -13.00 8.30 -12.20
CA TRP A 132 -12.63 7.43 -11.10
C TRP A 132 -12.39 8.24 -9.83
N ARG A 133 -12.78 7.65 -8.69
CA ARG A 133 -12.55 8.20 -7.35
C ARG A 133 -11.71 7.23 -6.54
N ARG A 134 -10.65 7.72 -5.90
CA ARG A 134 -9.89 6.95 -4.91
C ARG A 134 -10.76 6.77 -3.68
N ARG A 135 -11.00 5.55 -3.28
CA ARG A 135 -11.92 5.21 -2.17
C ARG A 135 -11.19 4.51 -1.03
N VAL A 136 -10.20 3.70 -1.34
CA VAL A 136 -9.46 2.91 -0.39
C VAL A 136 -7.97 3.05 -0.72
N ASN A 137 -7.16 3.21 0.30
CA ASN A 137 -5.71 3.09 0.24
C ASN A 137 -5.30 1.81 0.97
N LEU A 138 -4.41 1.04 0.37
CA LEU A 138 -3.88 -0.18 0.95
C LEU A 138 -2.37 -0.05 1.04
N LEU A 139 -1.83 -0.27 2.23
CA LEU A 139 -0.41 -0.21 2.52
C LEU A 139 0.06 -1.59 3.00
N LEU A 140 1.15 -2.09 2.43
CA LEU A 140 1.83 -3.30 2.87
C LEU A 140 3.22 -2.91 3.37
N TYR A 141 3.45 -3.09 4.66
CA TYR A 141 4.74 -2.84 5.29
C TYR A 141 5.61 -4.09 5.22
N LEU A 142 6.84 -3.93 4.77
CA LEU A 142 7.79 -5.02 4.55
C LEU A 142 9.08 -4.87 5.38
N ASN A 143 9.09 -3.97 6.34
CA ASN A 143 10.27 -3.69 7.17
C ASN A 143 10.49 -4.82 8.18
N PRO A 144 11.57 -5.64 8.05
CA PRO A 144 11.92 -6.57 9.10
C PRO A 144 12.45 -5.82 10.32
N ASN A 145 12.07 -6.27 11.52
CA ASN A 145 12.58 -5.75 12.79
C ASN A 145 12.44 -4.22 12.95
N TRP A 146 11.35 -3.64 12.44
CA TRP A 146 11.10 -2.21 12.60
C TRP A 146 11.04 -1.85 14.10
N SER A 147 11.60 -0.70 14.44
CA SER A 147 11.60 -0.16 15.79
C SER A 147 11.08 1.28 15.76
N GLU A 148 10.34 1.68 16.77
CA GLU A 148 9.82 3.04 16.92
C GLU A 148 10.93 4.11 16.83
N SER A 149 12.14 3.78 17.28
CA SER A 149 13.31 4.67 17.16
C SER A 149 13.76 4.94 15.72
N TYR A 150 13.27 4.17 14.74
CA TYR A 150 13.54 4.41 13.31
C TYR A 150 12.61 5.47 12.72
N GLU A 151 11.56 5.85 13.47
CA GLU A 151 10.53 6.79 13.00
C GLU A 151 9.82 6.30 11.72
N GLY A 152 9.14 7.18 11.00
CA GLY A 152 8.48 6.82 9.74
C GLY A 152 7.21 5.98 9.91
N HIS A 153 6.62 5.97 11.10
CA HIS A 153 5.32 5.36 11.34
C HIS A 153 4.19 6.16 10.67
N LEU A 154 3.11 5.46 10.34
CA LEU A 154 1.91 6.08 9.79
C LEU A 154 1.19 6.88 10.87
N GLU A 155 0.85 8.12 10.54
CA GLU A 155 -0.01 8.96 11.38
C GLU A 155 -1.35 9.18 10.69
N LEU A 156 -2.43 9.07 11.45
CA LEU A 156 -3.80 9.32 10.98
C LEU A 156 -4.41 10.48 11.77
N TRP A 157 -4.93 11.49 11.06
CA TRP A 157 -5.44 12.74 11.62
C TRP A 157 -6.90 13.01 11.22
#